data_249c0fc9b83fbcbc6f3ea62006ab4ce5
#
_entry.id   249c0fc9b83fbcbc6f3ea62006ab4ce5
#
_cell.length_a   1.000
_cell.length_b   1.000
_cell.length_c   1.000
_cell.angle_alpha   90.00
_cell.angle_beta   90.00
_cell.angle_gamma   90.00
#
_symmetry.space_group_name_H-M   'P 1'
#
loop_
_entity.id
_entity.type
_entity.pdbx_description
1 polymer ?
#
loop_
_entity_poly.entity_id
_entity_poly.type
_entity_poly.pdbx_seq_one_letter_code
_entity_poly.pdbx_strand_id
1 'polypeptide(L)'
;MSLINKEVNDFTVQSFVDNSFKTVTKADILGKWSVFFFYPADFTFVCPTELEDLANKYDEFQKVGCEIYSVSTDTHFVHKAWHDTSDRIKKIRYPMLADPTHVLSRDFEVLIEESGLAERGTFVINPEGKIVAYEINAGNVGRNADELFRKLQALQFVHEHGDQVCPAKWQPGAETLKPSLDLVGEL
;
A
#
# COMPACT_ATOMS: atom_id res chain seq x y z
N MET A 1 10.93 2.85 -15.88
CA MET A 1 9.67 3.28 -16.55
C MET A 1 8.63 3.53 -15.46
N SER A 2 7.65 4.45 -15.63
CA SER A 2 6.62 4.64 -14.59
C SER A 2 5.75 3.40 -14.45
N LEU A 3 5.39 3.05 -13.21
CA LEU A 3 4.46 1.95 -12.92
C LEU A 3 2.98 2.42 -12.93
N ILE A 4 2.71 3.70 -13.13
CA ILE A 4 1.34 4.23 -13.21
C ILE A 4 0.59 3.58 -14.37
N ASN A 5 -0.60 3.07 -14.10
CA ASN A 5 -1.47 2.30 -14.99
C ASN A 5 -0.95 0.88 -15.35
N LYS A 6 0.19 0.44 -14.77
CA LYS A 6 0.61 -0.96 -14.89
C LYS A 6 -0.39 -1.82 -14.12
N GLU A 7 -0.89 -2.86 -14.75
CA GLU A 7 -1.68 -3.89 -14.10
C GLU A 7 -0.75 -4.79 -13.28
N VAL A 8 -1.16 -5.12 -12.04
CA VAL A 8 -0.43 -6.07 -11.19
C VAL A 8 -0.44 -7.44 -11.86
N ASN A 9 0.73 -8.06 -11.98
CA ASN A 9 0.85 -9.40 -12.54
C ASN A 9 0.17 -10.45 -11.65
N ASP A 10 -0.07 -11.65 -12.19
CA ASP A 10 -0.56 -12.76 -11.40
C ASP A 10 0.47 -13.16 -10.33
N PHE A 11 0.01 -13.34 -9.12
CA PHE A 11 0.84 -13.80 -8.00
C PHE A 11 0.07 -14.75 -7.10
N THR A 12 0.81 -15.55 -6.35
CA THR A 12 0.30 -16.40 -5.27
C THR A 12 1.34 -16.40 -4.15
N VAL A 13 0.98 -15.86 -3.00
CA VAL A 13 1.87 -15.78 -1.83
C VAL A 13 1.16 -16.24 -0.57
N GLN A 14 1.93 -16.64 0.44
CA GLN A 14 1.40 -16.90 1.78
C GLN A 14 1.31 -15.60 2.58
N SER A 15 0.38 -15.54 3.50
CA SER A 15 0.22 -14.42 4.44
C SER A 15 -0.01 -14.92 5.85
N PHE A 16 0.28 -14.04 6.81
CA PHE A 16 -0.20 -14.16 8.19
C PHE A 16 -1.27 -13.09 8.44
N VAL A 17 -2.45 -13.52 8.86
CA VAL A 17 -3.58 -12.64 9.22
C VAL A 17 -4.54 -13.39 10.15
N ASP A 18 -5.17 -12.69 11.10
CA ASP A 18 -6.16 -13.26 12.03
C ASP A 18 -5.66 -14.54 12.71
N ASN A 19 -4.42 -14.53 13.17
CA ASN A 19 -3.74 -15.69 13.77
C ASN A 19 -3.77 -16.97 12.93
N SER A 20 -3.80 -16.82 11.60
CA SER A 20 -3.81 -17.93 10.65
C SER A 20 -2.93 -17.65 9.43
N PHE A 21 -2.57 -18.71 8.72
CA PHE A 21 -1.93 -18.59 7.41
C PHE A 21 -2.98 -18.70 6.31
N LYS A 22 -2.94 -17.75 5.38
CA LYS A 22 -3.83 -17.73 4.22
C LYS A 22 -3.03 -17.54 2.94
N THR A 23 -3.48 -18.12 1.85
CA THR A 23 -2.96 -17.82 0.52
C THR A 23 -3.64 -16.57 0.00
N VAL A 24 -2.88 -15.64 -0.55
CA VAL A 24 -3.36 -14.42 -1.21
C VAL A 24 -2.91 -14.45 -2.67
N THR A 25 -3.82 -14.11 -3.55
CA THR A 25 -3.63 -14.12 -5.00
C THR A 25 -4.06 -12.77 -5.60
N LYS A 26 -3.79 -12.56 -6.89
CA LYS A 26 -4.31 -11.38 -7.61
C LYS A 26 -5.84 -11.27 -7.52
N ALA A 27 -6.57 -12.38 -7.55
CA ALA A 27 -8.04 -12.37 -7.47
C ALA A 27 -8.55 -11.70 -6.18
N ASP A 28 -7.79 -11.78 -5.08
CA ASP A 28 -8.16 -11.21 -3.79
C ASP A 28 -8.07 -9.68 -3.75
N ILE A 29 -7.38 -9.06 -4.71
CA ILE A 29 -7.25 -7.59 -4.80
C ILE A 29 -8.17 -6.96 -5.83
N LEU A 30 -8.78 -7.74 -6.72
CA LEU A 30 -9.71 -7.23 -7.72
C LEU A 30 -11.07 -6.86 -7.11
N GLY A 31 -11.71 -5.83 -7.67
CA GLY A 31 -13.02 -5.33 -7.22
C GLY A 31 -13.00 -4.49 -5.96
N LYS A 32 -11.83 -4.19 -5.39
CA LYS A 32 -11.65 -3.31 -4.23
C LYS A 32 -10.36 -2.49 -4.35
N TRP A 33 -10.28 -1.41 -3.61
CA TRP A 33 -9.04 -0.66 -3.46
C TRP A 33 -8.07 -1.43 -2.60
N SER A 34 -6.78 -1.37 -2.93
CA SER A 34 -5.73 -2.05 -2.19
C SER A 34 -4.49 -1.17 -2.05
N VAL A 35 -3.83 -1.28 -0.89
CA VAL A 35 -2.50 -0.71 -0.65
C VAL A 35 -1.52 -1.85 -0.45
N PHE A 36 -0.46 -1.88 -1.25
CA PHE A 36 0.71 -2.72 -1.01
C PHE A 36 1.80 -1.88 -0.37
N PHE A 37 2.18 -2.26 0.85
CA PHE A 37 3.12 -1.53 1.69
C PHE A 37 4.37 -2.38 1.94
N PHE A 38 5.36 -2.22 1.06
CA PHE A 38 6.62 -2.95 1.14
C PHE A 38 7.51 -2.36 2.23
N TYR A 39 8.22 -3.22 2.95
CA TYR A 39 9.20 -2.83 3.96
C TYR A 39 10.36 -3.83 3.97
N PRO A 40 11.58 -3.42 4.41
CA PRO A 40 12.79 -4.24 4.31
C PRO A 40 12.70 -5.60 4.99
N ALA A 41 12.40 -5.63 6.29
CA ALA A 41 12.37 -6.90 7.04
C ALA A 41 11.67 -6.77 8.39
N ASP A 42 11.19 -7.91 8.89
CA ASP A 42 10.71 -8.08 10.26
C ASP A 42 11.84 -7.87 11.26
N PHE A 43 11.50 -7.62 12.53
CA PHE A 43 12.44 -7.44 13.65
C PHE A 43 13.48 -6.32 13.47
N THR A 44 13.13 -5.26 12.70
CA THR A 44 13.99 -4.10 12.47
C THR A 44 13.55 -2.86 13.26
N PHE A 45 13.93 -1.66 12.86
CA PHE A 45 13.83 -0.45 13.69
C PHE A 45 12.75 0.53 13.23
N VAL A 46 12.73 0.92 11.97
CA VAL A 46 11.73 1.85 11.39
C VAL A 46 10.45 1.09 11.04
N CYS A 47 10.56 -0.12 10.50
CA CYS A 47 9.42 -0.91 10.03
C CYS A 47 8.29 -1.07 11.07
N PRO A 48 8.57 -1.40 12.34
CA PRO A 48 7.49 -1.54 13.32
C PRO A 48 6.75 -0.23 13.60
N THR A 49 7.39 0.92 13.42
CA THR A 49 6.73 2.23 13.61
C THR A 49 5.76 2.53 12.48
N GLU A 50 6.13 2.21 11.23
CA GLU A 50 5.28 2.39 10.06
C GLU A 50 4.07 1.44 10.09
N LEU A 51 4.31 0.17 10.39
CA LEU A 51 3.26 -0.85 10.45
C LEU A 51 2.26 -0.58 11.58
N GLU A 52 2.73 -0.08 12.73
CA GLU A 52 1.86 0.36 13.82
C GLU A 52 1.01 1.58 13.41
N ASP A 53 1.58 2.56 12.71
CA ASP A 53 0.87 3.74 12.23
C ASP A 53 -0.27 3.35 11.29
N LEU A 54 0.00 2.44 10.33
CA LEU A 54 -1.02 1.85 9.48
C LEU A 54 -2.07 1.06 10.26
N ALA A 55 -1.66 0.27 11.27
CA ALA A 55 -2.59 -0.50 12.08
C ALA A 55 -3.53 0.39 12.88
N ASN A 56 -3.04 1.51 13.41
CA ASN A 56 -3.87 2.49 14.12
C ASN A 56 -4.91 3.15 13.20
N LYS A 57 -4.64 3.24 11.90
CA LYS A 57 -5.53 3.84 10.90
C LYS A 57 -6.33 2.82 10.07
N TYR A 58 -6.14 1.54 10.30
CA TYR A 58 -6.70 0.46 9.47
C TYR A 58 -8.23 0.53 9.34
N ASP A 59 -8.95 0.84 10.43
CA ASP A 59 -10.42 0.96 10.39
C ASP A 59 -10.91 2.09 9.45
N GLU A 60 -10.13 3.15 9.27
CA GLU A 60 -10.45 4.22 8.33
C GLU A 60 -10.28 3.75 6.89
N PHE A 61 -9.21 3.00 6.59
CA PHE A 61 -9.03 2.37 5.27
C PHE A 61 -10.16 1.39 4.94
N GLN A 62 -10.56 0.56 5.90
CA GLN A 62 -11.68 -0.38 5.72
C GLN A 62 -13.00 0.34 5.45
N LYS A 63 -13.30 1.45 6.15
CA LYS A 63 -14.52 2.25 5.94
C LYS A 63 -14.63 2.81 4.52
N VAL A 64 -13.52 3.08 3.86
CA VAL A 64 -13.50 3.55 2.46
C VAL A 64 -13.26 2.41 1.46
N GLY A 65 -13.44 1.15 1.87
CA GLY A 65 -13.35 -0.01 0.99
C GLY A 65 -11.94 -0.34 0.49
N CYS A 66 -10.91 0.00 1.28
CA CYS A 66 -9.52 -0.27 0.93
C CYS A 66 -8.90 -1.30 1.87
N GLU A 67 -8.30 -2.35 1.30
CA GLU A 67 -7.50 -3.34 2.04
C GLU A 67 -6.03 -2.95 2.04
N ILE A 68 -5.35 -3.21 3.15
CA ILE A 68 -3.91 -3.02 3.30
C ILE A 68 -3.22 -4.39 3.27
N TYR A 69 -2.15 -4.49 2.52
CA TYR A 69 -1.25 -5.63 2.48
C TYR A 69 0.16 -5.15 2.80
N SER A 70 0.70 -5.49 3.96
CA SER A 70 2.13 -5.28 4.21
C SER A 70 2.93 -6.41 3.56
N VAL A 71 4.10 -6.11 3.02
CA VAL A 71 4.91 -7.06 2.25
C VAL A 71 6.37 -6.95 2.64
N SER A 72 6.98 -8.07 3.02
CA SER A 72 8.45 -8.18 3.09
C SER A 72 8.91 -9.51 2.49
N THR A 73 10.21 -9.64 2.30
CA THR A 73 10.81 -10.88 1.79
C THR A 73 10.95 -11.98 2.86
N ASP A 74 10.48 -11.72 4.09
CA ASP A 74 10.39 -12.71 5.15
C ASP A 74 9.33 -13.78 4.85
N THR A 75 9.35 -14.87 5.62
CA THR A 75 8.35 -15.93 5.53
C THR A 75 7.15 -15.61 6.43
N HIS A 76 5.99 -16.19 6.12
CA HIS A 76 4.78 -16.06 6.96
C HIS A 76 4.98 -16.60 8.40
N PHE A 77 5.94 -17.51 8.62
CA PHE A 77 6.33 -17.96 9.96
C PHE A 77 7.03 -16.85 10.75
N VAL A 78 7.88 -16.06 10.09
CA VAL A 78 8.57 -14.91 10.69
C VAL A 78 7.57 -13.82 11.03
N HIS A 79 6.61 -13.50 10.14
CA HIS A 79 5.51 -12.57 10.42
C HIS A 79 4.72 -12.98 11.67
N LYS A 80 4.36 -14.26 11.77
CA LYS A 80 3.69 -14.79 12.98
C LYS A 80 4.53 -14.60 14.22
N ALA A 81 5.78 -14.97 14.18
CA ALA A 81 6.69 -14.85 15.32
C ALA A 81 6.84 -13.40 15.77
N TRP A 82 6.97 -12.47 14.83
CA TRP A 82 7.06 -11.05 15.12
C TRP A 82 5.76 -10.49 15.67
N HIS A 83 4.62 -10.88 15.11
CA HIS A 83 3.30 -10.50 15.62
C HIS A 83 3.08 -10.99 17.05
N ASP A 84 3.51 -12.21 17.38
CA ASP A 84 3.33 -12.78 18.71
C ASP A 84 4.21 -12.10 19.78
N THR A 85 5.36 -11.54 19.39
CA THR A 85 6.39 -11.06 20.31
C THR A 85 6.50 -9.54 20.42
N SER A 86 5.95 -8.78 19.47
CA SER A 86 6.04 -7.32 19.44
C SER A 86 4.71 -6.66 19.81
N ASP A 87 4.68 -5.82 20.84
CA ASP A 87 3.48 -5.09 21.24
C ASP A 87 2.97 -4.10 20.17
N ARG A 88 3.83 -3.63 19.28
CA ARG A 88 3.46 -2.79 18.13
C ARG A 88 2.80 -3.63 17.04
N ILE A 89 3.43 -4.74 16.67
CA ILE A 89 2.99 -5.60 15.57
C ILE A 89 1.73 -6.39 15.92
N LYS A 90 1.49 -6.71 17.18
CA LYS A 90 0.21 -7.29 17.66
C LYS A 90 -1.02 -6.47 17.31
N LYS A 91 -0.87 -5.18 17.03
CA LYS A 91 -1.98 -4.30 16.60
C LYS A 91 -2.40 -4.52 15.16
N ILE A 92 -1.58 -5.18 14.35
CA ILE A 92 -1.83 -5.42 12.93
C ILE A 92 -2.99 -6.41 12.78
N ARG A 93 -3.99 -6.01 11.98
CA ARG A 93 -5.15 -6.82 11.62
C ARG A 93 -5.26 -7.05 10.11
N TYR A 94 -4.45 -6.35 9.34
CA TYR A 94 -4.36 -6.55 7.88
C TYR A 94 -3.39 -7.69 7.53
N PRO A 95 -3.52 -8.30 6.33
CA PRO A 95 -2.62 -9.37 5.89
C PRO A 95 -1.16 -8.92 5.79
N MET A 96 -0.27 -9.69 6.40
CA MET A 96 1.18 -9.59 6.25
C MET A 96 1.62 -10.62 5.20
N LEU A 97 1.92 -10.16 3.99
CA LEU A 97 2.30 -11.01 2.86
C LEU A 97 3.78 -11.40 2.95
N ALA A 98 4.04 -12.68 2.73
CA ALA A 98 5.38 -13.25 2.68
C ALA A 98 5.85 -13.38 1.24
N ASP A 99 6.95 -12.73 0.89
CA ASP A 99 7.53 -12.73 -0.46
C ASP A 99 8.96 -13.32 -0.52
N PRO A 100 9.23 -14.51 0.08
CA PRO A 100 10.57 -15.09 0.07
C PRO A 100 11.07 -15.51 -1.32
N THR A 101 10.20 -15.58 -2.30
CA THR A 101 10.52 -15.83 -3.70
C THR A 101 10.77 -14.57 -4.52
N HIS A 102 10.57 -13.38 -3.90
CA HIS A 102 10.73 -12.08 -4.49
C HIS A 102 9.79 -11.79 -5.69
N VAL A 103 8.69 -12.52 -5.81
CA VAL A 103 7.76 -12.37 -6.94
C VAL A 103 7.08 -10.99 -6.91
N LEU A 104 6.63 -10.54 -5.73
CA LEU A 104 6.03 -9.24 -5.56
C LEU A 104 7.08 -8.13 -5.60
N SER A 105 8.18 -8.28 -4.87
CA SER A 105 9.23 -7.25 -4.81
C SER A 105 9.84 -6.95 -6.17
N ARG A 106 9.95 -7.94 -7.07
CA ARG A 106 10.38 -7.72 -8.45
C ARG A 106 9.30 -7.08 -9.31
N ASP A 107 8.05 -7.53 -9.21
CA ASP A 107 6.96 -6.98 -10.02
C ASP A 107 6.71 -5.49 -9.74
N PHE A 108 6.83 -5.11 -8.47
CA PHE A 108 6.71 -3.72 -8.01
C PHE A 108 8.01 -2.92 -8.07
N GLU A 109 9.09 -3.49 -8.61
CA GLU A 109 10.40 -2.85 -8.81
C GLU A 109 11.00 -2.26 -7.52
N VAL A 110 10.82 -2.96 -6.39
CA VAL A 110 11.34 -2.57 -5.06
C VAL A 110 12.35 -3.55 -4.48
N LEU A 111 12.74 -4.60 -5.20
CA LEU A 111 13.74 -5.53 -4.74
C LEU A 111 15.15 -4.93 -4.81
N ILE A 112 15.88 -4.96 -3.68
CA ILE A 112 17.32 -4.69 -3.62
C ILE A 112 18.03 -6.03 -3.85
N GLU A 113 18.48 -6.29 -5.07
CA GLU A 113 19.03 -7.61 -5.46
C GLU A 113 20.24 -8.04 -4.61
N GLU A 114 21.08 -7.07 -4.17
CA GLU A 114 22.29 -7.38 -3.37
C GLU A 114 21.95 -7.89 -1.97
N SER A 115 20.86 -7.45 -1.36
CA SER A 115 20.47 -7.84 0.00
C SER A 115 19.29 -8.81 0.05
N GLY A 116 18.52 -8.92 -1.04
CA GLY A 116 17.26 -9.65 -1.06
C GLY A 116 16.13 -8.99 -0.25
N LEU A 117 16.30 -7.74 0.17
CA LEU A 117 15.30 -6.97 0.91
C LEU A 117 14.46 -6.11 -0.04
N ALA A 118 13.30 -5.68 0.42
CA ALA A 118 12.50 -4.70 -0.31
C ALA A 118 12.82 -3.27 0.15
N GLU A 119 12.76 -2.32 -0.80
CA GLU A 119 12.68 -0.88 -0.48
C GLU A 119 11.38 -0.54 0.25
N ARG A 120 11.30 0.66 0.85
CA ARG A 120 10.06 1.19 1.43
C ARG A 120 9.13 1.70 0.35
N GLY A 121 8.55 0.79 -0.42
CA GLY A 121 7.58 1.11 -1.47
C GLY A 121 6.14 1.09 -0.96
N THR A 122 5.34 2.07 -1.37
CA THR A 122 3.89 2.12 -1.14
C THR A 122 3.19 2.23 -2.48
N PHE A 123 2.23 1.36 -2.73
CA PHE A 123 1.49 1.33 -4.01
C PHE A 123 -0.01 1.31 -3.71
N VAL A 124 -0.75 2.21 -4.36
CA VAL A 124 -2.21 2.21 -4.34
C VAL A 124 -2.71 1.58 -5.62
N ILE A 125 -3.54 0.56 -5.48
CA ILE A 125 -4.09 -0.24 -6.58
C ILE A 125 -5.59 -0.05 -6.59
N ASN A 126 -6.13 0.27 -7.76
CA ASN A 126 -7.56 0.47 -7.98
C ASN A 126 -8.31 -0.87 -8.14
N PRO A 127 -9.66 -0.87 -8.16
CA PRO A 127 -10.46 -2.11 -8.28
C PRO A 127 -10.20 -2.93 -9.56
N GLU A 128 -9.66 -2.30 -10.62
CA GLU A 128 -9.28 -2.98 -11.86
C GLU A 128 -7.89 -3.64 -11.78
N GLY A 129 -7.23 -3.58 -10.62
CA GLY A 129 -5.89 -4.16 -10.41
C GLY A 129 -4.75 -3.33 -10.99
N LYS A 130 -4.95 -2.02 -11.21
CA LYS A 130 -3.92 -1.11 -11.76
C LYS A 130 -3.31 -0.25 -10.66
N ILE A 131 -2.00 -0.05 -10.72
CA ILE A 131 -1.27 0.88 -9.88
C ILE A 131 -1.61 2.31 -10.30
N VAL A 132 -2.21 3.09 -9.40
CA VAL A 132 -2.65 4.48 -9.68
C VAL A 132 -1.85 5.54 -8.91
N ALA A 133 -1.12 5.14 -7.90
CA ALA A 133 -0.10 5.97 -7.23
C ALA A 133 0.95 5.08 -6.60
N TYR A 134 2.16 5.58 -6.50
CA TYR A 134 3.21 4.93 -5.72
C TYR A 134 4.24 5.94 -5.22
N GLU A 135 4.94 5.55 -4.17
CA GLU A 135 6.13 6.25 -3.65
C GLU A 135 7.14 5.21 -3.18
N ILE A 136 8.42 5.53 -3.29
CA ILE A 136 9.51 4.72 -2.76
C ILE A 136 10.42 5.64 -1.96
N ASN A 137 10.60 5.34 -0.68
CA ASN A 137 11.40 6.13 0.24
C ASN A 137 12.75 5.47 0.50
N ALA A 138 13.76 6.28 0.77
CA ALA A 138 15.05 5.80 1.28
C ALA A 138 14.84 4.97 2.56
N GLY A 139 15.63 3.91 2.74
CA GLY A 139 15.44 2.91 3.79
C GLY A 139 15.44 3.43 5.24
N ASN A 140 15.94 4.65 5.46
CA ASN A 140 16.02 5.32 6.77
C ASN A 140 14.90 6.35 7.03
N VAL A 141 13.95 6.51 6.11
CA VAL A 141 12.85 7.48 6.21
C VAL A 141 11.51 6.75 6.29
N GLY A 142 10.88 6.78 7.46
CA GLY A 142 9.54 6.20 7.67
C GLY A 142 8.45 7.02 6.98
N ARG A 143 7.38 6.32 6.56
CA ARG A 143 6.21 6.88 5.88
C ARG A 143 5.12 7.25 6.88
N ASN A 144 4.07 7.96 6.42
CA ASN A 144 2.99 8.48 7.23
C ASN A 144 1.64 7.95 6.70
N ALA A 145 0.87 7.29 7.57
CA ALA A 145 -0.43 6.71 7.21
C ALA A 145 -1.49 7.77 6.88
N ASP A 146 -1.44 8.97 7.49
CA ASP A 146 -2.36 10.05 7.18
C ASP A 146 -2.16 10.60 5.76
N GLU A 147 -0.91 10.75 5.31
CA GLU A 147 -0.59 11.17 3.94
C GLU A 147 -1.07 10.14 2.92
N LEU A 148 -0.85 8.84 3.21
CA LEU A 148 -1.32 7.74 2.37
C LEU A 148 -2.85 7.73 2.31
N PHE A 149 -3.53 7.88 3.43
CA PHE A 149 -5.00 7.88 3.49
C PHE A 149 -5.60 9.05 2.72
N ARG A 150 -5.07 10.27 2.90
CA ARG A 150 -5.48 11.43 2.11
C ARG A 150 -5.31 11.20 0.61
N LYS A 151 -4.16 10.62 0.20
CA LYS A 151 -3.86 10.31 -1.20
C LYS A 151 -4.85 9.28 -1.76
N LEU A 152 -5.16 8.23 -1.00
CA LEU A 152 -6.17 7.22 -1.36
C LEU A 152 -7.53 7.87 -1.60
N GLN A 153 -8.00 8.72 -0.68
CA GLN A 153 -9.30 9.41 -0.82
C GLN A 153 -9.36 10.28 -2.08
N ALA A 154 -8.28 10.98 -2.41
CA ALA A 154 -8.21 11.76 -3.66
C ALA A 154 -8.27 10.88 -4.90
N LEU A 155 -7.59 9.72 -4.88
CA LEU A 155 -7.64 8.75 -5.97
C LEU A 155 -9.02 8.13 -6.16
N GLN A 156 -9.69 7.79 -5.06
CA GLN A 156 -11.07 7.30 -5.08
C GLN A 156 -12.03 8.35 -5.65
N PHE A 157 -11.89 9.60 -5.20
CA PHE A 157 -12.72 10.69 -5.69
C PHE A 157 -12.60 10.87 -7.22
N VAL A 158 -11.39 10.94 -7.77
CA VAL A 158 -11.23 11.10 -9.24
C VAL A 158 -11.60 9.85 -10.03
N HIS A 159 -11.54 8.67 -9.41
CA HIS A 159 -12.02 7.43 -10.01
C HIS A 159 -13.55 7.44 -10.19
N GLU A 160 -14.27 7.99 -9.21
CA GLU A 160 -15.73 8.14 -9.24
C GLU A 160 -16.20 9.34 -10.08
N HIS A 161 -15.38 10.39 -10.16
CA HIS A 161 -15.71 11.67 -10.78
C HIS A 161 -14.71 11.98 -11.92
N GLY A 162 -14.76 11.22 -12.99
CA GLY A 162 -13.77 11.23 -14.08
C GLY A 162 -13.63 12.55 -14.85
N ASP A 163 -14.52 13.54 -14.62
CA ASP A 163 -14.48 14.88 -15.21
C ASP A 163 -13.91 15.95 -14.25
N GLN A 164 -13.52 15.55 -13.04
CA GLN A 164 -12.98 16.44 -12.01
C GLN A 164 -11.53 16.07 -11.64
N VAL A 165 -10.78 17.04 -11.17
CA VAL A 165 -9.42 16.85 -10.68
C VAL A 165 -9.27 17.40 -9.26
N CYS A 166 -8.49 16.73 -8.46
CA CYS A 166 -8.14 17.17 -7.10
C CYS A 166 -6.91 18.08 -7.16
N PRO A 167 -7.01 19.36 -6.75
CA PRO A 167 -5.86 20.25 -6.69
C PRO A 167 -4.89 19.85 -5.58
N ALA A 168 -3.75 20.53 -5.50
CA ALA A 168 -2.76 20.32 -4.43
C ALA A 168 -3.41 20.44 -3.05
N LYS A 169 -3.00 19.57 -2.12
CA LYS A 169 -3.52 19.50 -0.73
C LYS A 169 -5.02 19.16 -0.60
N TRP A 170 -5.65 18.71 -1.67
CA TRP A 170 -7.07 18.36 -1.63
C TRP A 170 -7.37 17.35 -0.49
N GLN A 171 -8.50 17.57 0.15
CA GLN A 171 -9.08 16.66 1.16
C GLN A 171 -10.58 16.49 0.89
N PRO A 172 -11.22 15.41 1.36
CA PRO A 172 -12.66 15.22 1.21
C PRO A 172 -13.45 16.43 1.67
N GLY A 173 -14.38 16.90 0.80
CA GLY A 173 -15.17 18.10 1.03
C GLY A 173 -14.54 19.42 0.55
N ALA A 174 -13.26 19.39 0.13
CA ALA A 174 -12.64 20.56 -0.50
C ALA A 174 -13.10 20.74 -1.96
N GLU A 175 -12.94 21.95 -2.50
CA GLU A 175 -13.24 22.25 -3.88
C GLU A 175 -12.39 21.43 -4.86
N THR A 176 -12.98 21.07 -5.98
CA THR A 176 -12.33 20.41 -7.09
C THR A 176 -12.32 21.31 -8.31
N LEU A 177 -11.53 20.98 -9.31
CA LEU A 177 -11.49 21.71 -10.57
C LEU A 177 -12.07 20.84 -11.68
N LYS A 178 -12.87 21.46 -12.56
CA LYS A 178 -13.31 20.85 -13.80
C LYS A 178 -12.46 21.42 -14.94
N PRO A 179 -11.55 20.63 -15.50
CA PRO A 179 -10.66 21.10 -16.57
C PRO A 179 -11.44 21.70 -17.73
N SER A 180 -11.13 22.95 -18.10
CA SER A 180 -11.70 23.62 -19.26
C SER A 180 -10.68 24.59 -19.85
N LEU A 181 -10.90 25.04 -21.09
CA LEU A 181 -10.06 26.05 -21.72
C LEU A 181 -10.12 27.40 -20.97
N ASP A 182 -11.25 27.70 -20.33
CA ASP A 182 -11.44 28.95 -19.59
C ASP A 182 -10.56 29.03 -18.30
N LEU A 183 -10.08 27.90 -17.80
CA LEU A 183 -9.18 27.86 -16.65
C LEU A 183 -7.70 28.05 -17.01
N VAL A 184 -7.36 28.04 -18.30
CA VAL A 184 -5.96 28.18 -18.74
C VAL A 184 -5.47 29.59 -18.51
N GLY A 185 -4.53 29.74 -17.55
CA GLY A 185 -3.96 31.04 -17.16
C GLY A 185 -4.74 31.81 -16.08
N GLU A 186 -5.83 31.20 -15.56
CA GLU A 186 -6.66 31.83 -14.49
C GLU A 186 -6.36 31.27 -13.09
N LEU A 187 -5.49 30.22 -12.96
CA LEU A 187 -5.13 29.55 -11.71
C LEU A 187 -3.76 30.00 -11.19
#